data_0a844f83220039f7147ea0c6d7d1d683
#
_entry.id   0a844f83220039f7147ea0c6d7d1d683
#
_cell.length_a   1.000
_cell.length_b   1.000
_cell.length_c   1.000
_cell.angle_alpha   90.00
_cell.angle_beta   90.00
_cell.angle_gamma   90.00
#
_symmetry.space_group_name_H-M   'P 1'
#
loop_
_entity.id
_entity.type
_entity.pdbx_description
1 polymer ?
#
loop_
_entity_poly.entity_id
_entity_poly.type
_entity_poly.pdbx_seq_one_letter_code
_entity_poly.pdbx_strand_id
1 'polypeptide(L)'
;MKIYNIIIFAFIYLFKRAHRNSQKLRDQVDRQILKLPVIGDLLEKAAVARYARTLSTTFAAGVPLIDALESAAGAAGNAVFRDAILEVRAEVTSGMQMNLAMRNCSIFPDMVIQMVAIGEESGSVDDMLSKVANVYEAEVDNAVDNLTALLEPMIMAVLGVVIGGLIIAMYLPIFQIGMIV
;
A
#
# COMPACT_ATOMS: atom_id res chain seq x y z
N MET A 1 14.79 -33.71 -1.12
CA MET A 1 14.94 -32.26 -0.83
C MET A 1 14.94 -31.36 -2.06
N LYS A 2 15.58 -31.72 -3.21
CA LYS A 2 15.61 -30.89 -4.43
C LYS A 2 14.25 -30.72 -5.12
N ILE A 3 13.37 -31.73 -5.05
CA ILE A 3 12.06 -31.73 -5.72
C ILE A 3 11.10 -30.71 -5.08
N TYR A 4 11.09 -30.57 -3.75
CA TYR A 4 10.26 -29.59 -3.05
C TYR A 4 10.64 -28.14 -3.39
N ASN A 5 11.92 -27.84 -3.53
CA ASN A 5 12.39 -26.52 -3.94
C ASN A 5 12.00 -26.18 -5.38
N ILE A 6 11.99 -27.17 -6.28
CA ILE A 6 11.56 -26.99 -7.68
C ILE A 6 10.04 -26.75 -7.74
N ILE A 7 9.24 -27.45 -6.93
CA ILE A 7 7.79 -27.28 -6.86
C ILE A 7 7.44 -25.89 -6.29
N ILE A 8 8.11 -25.46 -5.23
CA ILE A 8 7.91 -24.13 -4.64
C ILE A 8 8.30 -23.03 -5.63
N PHE A 9 9.45 -23.21 -6.34
CA PHE A 9 9.90 -22.22 -7.33
C PHE A 9 8.97 -22.18 -8.56
N ALA A 10 8.46 -23.33 -9.00
CA ALA A 10 7.48 -23.43 -10.07
C ALA A 10 6.14 -22.80 -9.67
N PHE A 11 5.68 -23.01 -8.42
CA PHE A 11 4.46 -22.42 -7.90
C PHE A 11 4.56 -20.90 -7.78
N ILE A 12 5.70 -20.39 -7.28
CA ILE A 12 5.99 -18.95 -7.20
C ILE A 12 6.09 -18.34 -8.62
N TYR A 13 6.71 -19.04 -9.56
CA TYR A 13 6.84 -18.59 -10.95
C TYR A 13 5.49 -18.58 -11.67
N LEU A 14 4.67 -19.62 -11.50
CA LEU A 14 3.33 -19.70 -12.06
C LEU A 14 2.40 -18.65 -11.44
N PHE A 15 2.47 -18.44 -10.12
CA PHE A 15 1.72 -17.41 -9.42
C PHE A 15 2.12 -15.99 -9.88
N LYS A 16 3.42 -15.72 -10.00
CA LYS A 16 3.96 -14.46 -10.54
C LYS A 16 3.54 -14.24 -12.00
N ARG A 17 3.50 -15.31 -12.80
CA ARG A 17 3.09 -15.25 -14.21
C ARG A 17 1.58 -15.06 -14.36
N ALA A 18 0.77 -15.74 -13.55
CA ALA A 18 -0.68 -15.58 -13.50
C ALA A 18 -1.08 -14.17 -12.99
N HIS A 19 -0.38 -13.68 -11.98
CA HIS A 19 -0.58 -12.32 -11.43
C HIS A 19 -0.22 -11.23 -12.45
N ARG A 20 0.80 -11.47 -13.31
CA ARG A 20 1.22 -10.50 -14.34
C ARG A 20 0.29 -10.49 -15.56
N ASN A 21 -0.43 -11.58 -15.81
CA ASN A 21 -1.21 -11.77 -17.05
C ASN A 21 -2.73 -11.65 -16.88
N SER A 22 -3.24 -11.55 -15.64
CA SER A 22 -4.68 -11.47 -15.39
C SER A 22 -5.03 -10.26 -14.54
N GLN A 23 -5.54 -9.21 -15.20
CA GLN A 23 -6.05 -8.00 -14.57
C GLN A 23 -7.12 -8.32 -13.49
N LYS A 24 -8.00 -9.30 -13.77
CA LYS A 24 -9.03 -9.75 -12.83
C LYS A 24 -8.48 -10.36 -11.53
N LEU A 25 -7.36 -11.09 -11.60
CA LEU A 25 -6.69 -11.64 -10.41
C LEU A 25 -6.02 -10.55 -9.58
N ARG A 26 -5.41 -9.55 -10.22
CA ARG A 26 -4.86 -8.37 -9.52
C ARG A 26 -5.96 -7.62 -8.77
N ASP A 27 -7.06 -7.35 -9.44
CA ASP A 27 -8.19 -6.60 -8.86
C ASP A 27 -8.81 -7.35 -7.67
N GLN A 28 -8.88 -8.69 -7.71
CA GLN A 28 -9.35 -9.50 -6.58
C GLN A 28 -8.35 -9.51 -5.41
N VAL A 29 -7.06 -9.62 -5.70
CA VAL A 29 -6.00 -9.58 -4.69
C VAL A 29 -5.94 -8.20 -4.03
N ASP A 30 -6.01 -7.12 -4.81
CA ASP A 30 -6.02 -5.75 -4.31
C ASP A 30 -7.21 -5.49 -3.37
N ARG A 31 -8.40 -6.00 -3.72
CA ARG A 31 -9.60 -5.91 -2.86
C ARG A 31 -9.47 -6.70 -1.55
N GLN A 32 -8.76 -7.83 -1.58
CA GLN A 32 -8.57 -8.68 -0.39
C GLN A 32 -7.49 -8.10 0.54
N ILE A 33 -6.41 -7.55 -0.02
CA ILE A 33 -5.29 -7.00 0.75
C ILE A 33 -5.71 -5.74 1.51
N LEU A 34 -6.59 -4.91 0.95
CA LEU A 34 -7.14 -3.74 1.65
C LEU A 34 -7.95 -4.11 2.91
N LYS A 35 -8.42 -5.37 3.03
CA LYS A 35 -9.13 -5.85 4.23
C LYS A 35 -8.21 -6.33 5.35
N LEU A 36 -6.91 -6.45 5.08
CA LEU A 36 -5.94 -6.88 6.09
C LEU A 36 -5.64 -5.73 7.05
N PRO A 37 -5.74 -5.98 8.38
CA PRO A 37 -5.33 -4.97 9.35
C PRO A 37 -3.85 -4.64 9.16
N VAL A 38 -3.45 -3.38 9.34
CA VAL A 38 -2.10 -2.83 9.18
C VAL A 38 -1.67 -2.65 7.72
N ILE A 39 -1.72 -3.71 6.89
CA ILE A 39 -1.29 -3.64 5.48
C ILE A 39 -2.34 -2.90 4.63
N GLY A 40 -3.62 -3.10 4.92
CA GLY A 40 -4.71 -2.42 4.21
C GLY A 40 -4.65 -0.90 4.41
N ASP A 41 -4.50 -0.44 5.65
CA ASP A 41 -4.36 0.97 6.01
C ASP A 41 -3.14 1.61 5.33
N LEU A 42 -1.99 0.91 5.34
CA LEU A 42 -0.79 1.38 4.65
C LEU A 42 -0.98 1.51 3.13
N LEU A 43 -1.64 0.54 2.49
CA LEU A 43 -1.88 0.56 1.05
C LEU A 43 -2.91 1.62 0.65
N GLU A 44 -3.93 1.85 1.49
CA GLU A 44 -4.89 2.93 1.31
C GLU A 44 -4.19 4.29 1.34
N LYS A 45 -3.41 4.57 2.39
CA LYS A 45 -2.61 5.80 2.52
C LYS A 45 -1.67 6.00 1.34
N ALA A 46 -0.97 4.93 0.93
CA ALA A 46 -0.09 4.98 -0.22
C ALA A 46 -0.83 5.21 -1.56
N ALA A 47 -2.05 4.69 -1.72
CA ALA A 47 -2.86 4.95 -2.91
C ALA A 47 -3.33 6.41 -2.95
N VAL A 48 -3.80 6.95 -1.81
CA VAL A 48 -4.20 8.36 -1.67
C VAL A 48 -3.01 9.29 -1.91
N ALA A 49 -1.85 9.01 -1.33
CA ALA A 49 -0.63 9.80 -1.53
C ALA A 49 -0.25 9.89 -3.02
N ARG A 50 -0.20 8.74 -3.71
CA ARG A 50 0.11 8.69 -5.15
C ARG A 50 -0.93 9.40 -6.02
N TYR A 51 -2.21 9.18 -5.73
CA TYR A 51 -3.31 9.88 -6.39
C TYR A 51 -3.15 11.39 -6.24
N ALA A 52 -3.06 11.89 -5.01
CA ALA A 52 -2.98 13.31 -4.72
C ALA A 52 -1.71 13.94 -5.31
N ARG A 53 -0.56 13.27 -5.22
CA ARG A 53 0.72 13.74 -5.80
C ARG A 53 0.64 13.82 -7.31
N THR A 54 0.13 12.79 -7.97
CA THR A 54 0.02 12.77 -9.43
C THR A 54 -0.96 13.82 -9.92
N LEU A 55 -2.13 13.91 -9.27
CA LEU A 55 -3.15 14.88 -9.67
C LEU A 55 -2.67 16.31 -9.45
N SER A 56 -2.03 16.63 -8.30
CA SER A 56 -1.51 17.97 -8.04
C SER A 56 -0.43 18.37 -9.04
N THR A 57 0.53 17.50 -9.33
CA THR A 57 1.65 17.79 -10.25
C THR A 57 1.19 17.93 -11.70
N THR A 58 0.29 17.06 -12.16
CA THR A 58 -0.24 17.15 -13.53
C THR A 58 -1.13 18.36 -13.72
N PHE A 59 -1.97 18.67 -12.74
CA PHE A 59 -2.84 19.85 -12.79
C PHE A 59 -2.04 21.16 -12.70
N ALA A 60 -1.04 21.24 -11.83
CA ALA A 60 -0.11 22.38 -11.74
C ALA A 60 0.70 22.57 -13.04
N ALA A 61 0.95 21.51 -13.81
CA ALA A 61 1.57 21.59 -15.13
C ALA A 61 0.61 22.08 -16.24
N GLY A 62 -0.64 22.40 -15.91
CA GLY A 62 -1.65 22.90 -16.85
C GLY A 62 -2.38 21.81 -17.63
N VAL A 63 -2.28 20.54 -17.23
CA VAL A 63 -3.05 19.45 -17.83
C VAL A 63 -4.52 19.60 -17.43
N PRO A 64 -5.48 19.47 -18.36
CA PRO A 64 -6.91 19.49 -18.03
C PRO A 64 -7.25 18.51 -16.92
N LEU A 65 -8.16 18.89 -16.00
CA LEU A 65 -8.52 18.09 -14.83
C LEU A 65 -8.92 16.64 -15.17
N ILE A 66 -9.66 16.45 -16.26
CA ILE A 66 -10.14 15.14 -16.72
C ILE A 66 -8.98 14.22 -17.11
N ASP A 67 -7.96 14.76 -17.80
CA ASP A 67 -6.78 14.02 -18.23
C ASP A 67 -5.82 13.78 -17.04
N ALA A 68 -5.75 14.74 -16.13
CA ALA A 68 -5.00 14.61 -14.88
C ALA A 68 -5.60 13.52 -13.97
N LEU A 69 -6.94 13.40 -13.90
CA LEU A 69 -7.63 12.32 -13.19
C LEU A 69 -7.33 10.93 -13.81
N GLU A 70 -7.28 10.84 -15.15
CA GLU A 70 -6.89 9.58 -15.82
C GLU A 70 -5.46 9.18 -15.48
N SER A 71 -4.54 10.15 -15.50
CA SER A 71 -3.14 9.92 -15.11
C SER A 71 -3.03 9.48 -13.65
N ALA A 72 -3.77 10.13 -12.76
CA ALA A 72 -3.82 9.79 -11.33
C ALA A 72 -4.42 8.40 -11.08
N ALA A 73 -5.44 8.00 -11.84
CA ALA A 73 -5.98 6.64 -11.78
C ALA A 73 -4.93 5.58 -12.12
N GLY A 74 -4.12 5.82 -13.15
CA GLY A 74 -3.00 4.95 -13.52
C GLY A 74 -1.93 4.85 -12.45
N ALA A 75 -1.68 5.92 -11.70
CA ALA A 75 -0.66 6.02 -10.66
C ALA A 75 -1.11 5.49 -9.29
N ALA A 76 -2.41 5.32 -9.03
CA ALA A 76 -2.94 4.94 -7.71
C ALA A 76 -2.38 3.61 -7.18
N GLY A 77 -2.03 2.67 -8.08
CA GLY A 77 -1.34 1.42 -7.74
C GLY A 77 -2.23 0.40 -7.02
N ASN A 78 -3.52 0.65 -6.92
CA ASN A 78 -4.53 -0.26 -6.40
C ASN A 78 -5.77 -0.19 -7.29
N ALA A 79 -6.34 -1.35 -7.63
CA ALA A 79 -7.47 -1.43 -8.56
C ALA A 79 -8.74 -0.75 -8.03
N VAL A 80 -8.98 -0.81 -6.71
CA VAL A 80 -10.18 -0.21 -6.10
C VAL A 80 -10.11 1.32 -6.20
N PHE A 81 -8.96 1.91 -5.90
CA PHE A 81 -8.74 3.36 -6.06
C PHE A 81 -8.74 3.79 -7.51
N ARG A 82 -8.10 3.01 -8.40
CA ARG A 82 -8.15 3.28 -9.84
C ARG A 82 -9.58 3.36 -10.35
N ASP A 83 -10.40 2.37 -10.03
CA ASP A 83 -11.79 2.30 -10.49
C ASP A 83 -12.62 3.47 -9.94
N ALA A 84 -12.44 3.82 -8.65
CA ALA A 84 -13.09 4.96 -8.02
C ALA A 84 -12.65 6.30 -8.64
N ILE A 85 -11.38 6.49 -8.97
CA ILE A 85 -10.90 7.72 -9.63
C ILE A 85 -11.47 7.85 -11.04
N LEU A 86 -11.61 6.72 -11.76
CA LEU A 86 -12.24 6.70 -13.08
C LEU A 86 -13.74 7.01 -13.00
N GLU A 87 -14.43 6.58 -11.93
CA GLU A 87 -15.81 6.95 -11.65
C GLU A 87 -15.92 8.45 -11.36
N VAL A 88 -15.08 8.99 -10.47
CA VAL A 88 -14.98 10.46 -10.25
C VAL A 88 -14.75 11.21 -11.56
N ARG A 89 -13.83 10.74 -12.40
CA ARG A 89 -13.55 11.32 -13.71
C ARG A 89 -14.83 11.38 -14.58
N ALA A 90 -15.62 10.31 -14.62
CA ALA A 90 -16.84 10.25 -15.40
C ALA A 90 -17.90 11.25 -14.88
N GLU A 91 -18.07 11.36 -13.56
CA GLU A 91 -19.00 12.32 -12.95
C GLU A 91 -18.54 13.77 -13.17
N VAL A 92 -17.25 14.06 -13.03
CA VAL A 92 -16.68 15.39 -13.32
C VAL A 92 -16.84 15.76 -14.80
N THR A 93 -16.68 14.79 -15.70
CA THR A 93 -16.92 14.99 -17.14
C THR A 93 -18.39 15.36 -17.42
N SER A 94 -19.33 14.87 -16.61
CA SER A 94 -20.75 15.24 -16.70
C SER A 94 -21.09 16.61 -16.10
N GLY A 95 -20.10 17.30 -15.50
CA GLY A 95 -20.24 18.63 -14.90
C GLY A 95 -20.45 18.62 -13.39
N MET A 96 -20.28 17.46 -12.71
CA MET A 96 -20.32 17.39 -11.25
C MET A 96 -19.04 17.97 -10.65
N GLN A 97 -19.12 18.61 -9.49
CA GLN A 97 -17.97 19.04 -8.72
C GLN A 97 -17.16 17.81 -8.24
N MET A 98 -15.83 17.88 -8.28
CA MET A 98 -14.96 16.75 -7.94
C MET A 98 -15.16 16.30 -6.50
N ASN A 99 -15.33 17.23 -5.54
CA ASN A 99 -15.58 16.91 -4.13
C ASN A 99 -16.87 16.07 -3.95
N LEU A 100 -17.94 16.36 -4.70
CA LEU A 100 -19.19 15.62 -4.65
C LEU A 100 -19.05 14.24 -5.28
N ALA A 101 -18.38 14.14 -6.42
CA ALA A 101 -18.07 12.90 -7.09
C ALA A 101 -17.23 11.96 -6.18
N MET A 102 -16.21 12.51 -5.50
CA MET A 102 -15.40 11.76 -4.55
C MET A 102 -16.21 11.25 -3.35
N ARG A 103 -17.15 12.07 -2.86
CA ARG A 103 -18.05 11.69 -1.75
C ARG A 103 -18.96 10.52 -2.13
N ASN A 104 -19.47 10.50 -3.36
CA ASN A 104 -20.32 9.43 -3.87
C ASN A 104 -19.59 8.07 -3.90
N CYS A 105 -18.33 8.05 -4.25
CA CYS A 105 -17.51 6.83 -4.29
C CYS A 105 -17.21 6.23 -2.89
N SER A 106 -17.37 7.00 -1.81
CA SER A 106 -17.21 6.55 -0.40
C SER A 106 -15.90 5.83 -0.06
N ILE A 107 -14.86 5.97 -0.89
CA ILE A 107 -13.54 5.34 -0.67
C ILE A 107 -12.49 6.36 -0.25
N PHE A 108 -12.72 7.62 -0.54
CA PHE A 108 -11.78 8.68 -0.22
C PHE A 108 -11.94 9.13 1.23
N PRO A 109 -10.85 9.32 1.97
CA PRO A 109 -10.92 9.89 3.32
C PRO A 109 -11.53 11.28 3.34
N ASP A 110 -12.27 11.60 4.40
CA ASP A 110 -12.98 12.88 4.56
C ASP A 110 -12.05 14.10 4.41
N MET A 111 -10.82 13.99 4.91
CA MET A 111 -9.82 15.05 4.79
C MET A 111 -9.51 15.37 3.33
N VAL A 112 -9.40 14.36 2.47
CA VAL A 112 -9.13 14.54 1.04
C VAL A 112 -10.29 15.27 0.36
N ILE A 113 -11.52 14.82 0.65
CA ILE A 113 -12.75 15.43 0.09
C ILE A 113 -12.86 16.90 0.52
N GLN A 114 -12.58 17.21 1.79
CA GLN A 114 -12.62 18.59 2.29
C GLN A 114 -11.55 19.47 1.65
N MET A 115 -10.31 18.98 1.51
CA MET A 115 -9.24 19.71 0.85
C MET A 115 -9.55 19.98 -0.62
N VAL A 116 -10.13 19.00 -1.32
CA VAL A 116 -10.59 19.18 -2.69
C VAL A 116 -11.72 20.23 -2.77
N ALA A 117 -12.69 20.21 -1.85
CA ALA A 117 -13.76 21.21 -1.81
C ALA A 117 -13.20 22.63 -1.64
N ILE A 118 -12.27 22.81 -0.69
CA ILE A 118 -11.59 24.11 -0.48
C ILE A 118 -10.82 24.53 -1.75
N GLY A 119 -10.14 23.59 -2.39
CA GLY A 119 -9.40 23.83 -3.62
C GLY A 119 -10.30 24.24 -4.78
N GLU A 120 -11.47 23.62 -4.93
CA GLU A 120 -12.47 23.98 -5.96
C GLU A 120 -13.07 25.38 -5.71
N GLU A 121 -13.38 25.71 -4.46
CA GLU A 121 -13.92 27.02 -4.08
C GLU A 121 -12.90 28.15 -4.23
N SER A 122 -11.62 27.89 -3.92
CA SER A 122 -10.54 28.90 -4.00
C SER A 122 -9.84 28.94 -5.35
N GLY A 123 -10.09 27.97 -6.24
CA GLY A 123 -9.38 27.81 -7.51
C GLY A 123 -7.92 27.32 -7.36
N SER A 124 -7.57 26.73 -6.22
CA SER A 124 -6.22 26.24 -5.88
C SER A 124 -6.21 24.73 -5.56
N VAL A 125 -6.81 23.94 -6.44
CA VAL A 125 -6.95 22.49 -6.29
C VAL A 125 -5.58 21.81 -6.22
N ASP A 126 -4.62 22.24 -7.02
CA ASP A 126 -3.25 21.77 -7.05
C ASP A 126 -2.53 21.94 -5.70
N ASP A 127 -2.62 23.13 -5.09
CA ASP A 127 -2.04 23.41 -3.79
C ASP A 127 -2.67 22.56 -2.69
N MET A 128 -3.99 22.39 -2.68
CA MET A 128 -4.69 21.59 -1.69
C MET A 128 -4.34 20.10 -1.83
N LEU A 129 -4.31 19.59 -3.04
CA LEU A 129 -3.88 18.21 -3.32
C LEU A 129 -2.40 17.97 -2.99
N SER A 130 -1.55 18.97 -3.20
CA SER A 130 -0.14 18.89 -2.78
C SER A 130 -0.01 18.74 -1.26
N LYS A 131 -0.82 19.47 -0.48
CA LYS A 131 -0.87 19.32 0.99
C LYS A 131 -1.36 17.93 1.39
N VAL A 132 -2.41 17.42 0.75
CA VAL A 132 -2.90 16.05 0.95
C VAL A 132 -1.79 15.05 0.69
N ALA A 133 -1.09 15.17 -0.45
CA ALA A 133 0.00 14.28 -0.79
C ALA A 133 1.09 14.28 0.30
N ASN A 134 1.54 15.47 0.75
CA ASN A 134 2.56 15.59 1.79
C ASN A 134 2.14 14.91 3.11
N VAL A 135 0.89 15.07 3.53
CA VAL A 135 0.37 14.45 4.76
C VAL A 135 0.36 12.92 4.63
N TYR A 136 -0.19 12.41 3.52
CA TYR A 136 -0.30 10.95 3.33
C TYR A 136 1.06 10.30 3.05
N GLU A 137 2.00 10.97 2.38
CA GLU A 137 3.38 10.51 2.23
C GLU A 137 4.06 10.38 3.59
N ALA A 138 3.93 11.38 4.45
CA ALA A 138 4.46 11.33 5.81
C ALA A 138 3.80 10.22 6.67
N GLU A 139 2.49 9.98 6.50
CA GLU A 139 1.82 8.87 7.18
C GLU A 139 2.29 7.49 6.70
N VAL A 140 2.58 7.34 5.41
CA VAL A 140 3.18 6.12 4.84
C VAL A 140 4.57 5.90 5.40
N ASP A 141 5.43 6.92 5.41
CA ASP A 141 6.79 6.84 5.95
C ASP A 141 6.77 6.46 7.43
N ASN A 142 5.93 7.10 8.25
CA ASN A 142 5.75 6.76 9.66
C ASN A 142 5.27 5.32 9.86
N ALA A 143 4.34 4.83 9.02
CA ALA A 143 3.86 3.46 9.11
C ALA A 143 4.94 2.45 8.75
N VAL A 144 5.77 2.74 7.75
CA VAL A 144 6.92 1.90 7.36
C VAL A 144 7.98 1.88 8.46
N ASP A 145 8.29 3.04 9.06
CA ASP A 145 9.24 3.16 10.17
C ASP A 145 8.77 2.36 11.39
N ASN A 146 7.49 2.44 11.73
CA ASN A 146 6.90 1.66 12.81
C ASN A 146 6.99 0.14 12.55
N LEU A 147 6.75 -0.31 11.32
CA LEU A 147 6.91 -1.71 10.93
C LEU A 147 8.37 -2.15 11.04
N THR A 148 9.29 -1.30 10.63
CA THR A 148 10.74 -1.57 10.72
C THR A 148 11.21 -1.64 12.17
N ALA A 149 10.72 -0.77 13.05
CA ALA A 149 11.02 -0.81 14.47
C ALA A 149 10.55 -2.11 15.16
N LEU A 150 9.50 -2.74 14.68
CA LEU A 150 9.03 -4.04 15.17
C LEU A 150 9.92 -5.22 14.71
N LEU A 151 10.72 -5.05 13.65
CA LEU A 151 11.63 -6.09 13.18
C LEU A 151 12.81 -6.31 14.15
N GLU A 152 13.28 -5.27 14.83
CA GLU A 152 14.40 -5.36 15.75
C GLU A 152 14.14 -6.33 16.91
N PRO A 153 13.03 -6.21 17.69
CA PRO A 153 12.70 -7.21 18.72
C PRO A 153 12.48 -8.63 18.17
N MET A 154 11.89 -8.74 16.98
CA MET A 154 11.68 -10.04 16.34
C MET A 154 13.00 -10.72 16.00
N ILE A 155 13.96 -9.99 15.42
CA ILE A 155 15.29 -10.51 15.08
C ILE A 155 16.02 -10.95 16.36
N MET A 156 15.96 -10.11 17.42
CA MET A 156 16.59 -10.45 18.71
C MET A 156 15.97 -11.71 19.34
N ALA A 157 14.64 -11.87 19.25
CA ALA A 157 13.96 -13.06 19.76
C ALA A 157 14.38 -14.32 18.98
N VAL A 158 14.43 -14.24 17.64
CA VAL A 158 14.85 -15.37 16.78
C VAL A 158 16.31 -15.73 17.07
N LEU A 159 17.21 -14.76 17.13
CA LEU A 159 18.61 -14.99 17.45
C LEU A 159 18.76 -15.59 18.85
N GLY A 160 18.03 -15.11 19.84
CA GLY A 160 18.01 -15.64 21.21
C GLY A 160 17.62 -17.12 21.24
N VAL A 161 16.58 -17.50 20.51
CA VAL A 161 16.14 -18.90 20.41
C VAL A 161 17.19 -19.77 19.69
N VAL A 162 17.74 -19.28 18.58
CA VAL A 162 18.74 -20.04 17.80
C VAL A 162 20.02 -20.23 18.59
N ILE A 163 20.59 -19.16 19.19
CA ILE A 163 21.81 -19.18 19.93
C ILE A 163 21.62 -19.99 21.25
N GLY A 164 20.52 -19.75 21.96
CA GLY A 164 20.18 -20.49 23.17
C GLY A 164 20.01 -21.97 22.91
N GLY A 165 19.33 -22.36 21.84
CA GLY A 165 19.17 -23.74 21.39
C GLY A 165 20.54 -24.41 21.06
N LEU A 166 21.43 -23.68 20.39
CA LEU A 166 22.75 -24.17 20.03
C LEU A 166 23.63 -24.37 21.28
N ILE A 167 23.57 -23.46 22.25
CA ILE A 167 24.28 -23.60 23.53
C ILE A 167 23.76 -24.81 24.27
N ILE A 168 22.47 -25.01 24.42
CA ILE A 168 21.86 -26.15 25.06
C ILE A 168 22.30 -27.45 24.36
N ALA A 169 22.23 -27.51 23.03
CA ALA A 169 22.64 -28.69 22.27
C ALA A 169 24.12 -29.05 22.45
N MET A 170 24.98 -28.04 22.65
CA MET A 170 26.41 -28.24 22.88
C MET A 170 26.71 -28.72 24.32
N TYR A 171 25.97 -28.19 25.30
CA TYR A 171 26.19 -28.55 26.71
C TYR A 171 25.49 -29.85 27.14
N LEU A 172 24.41 -30.26 26.48
CA LEU A 172 23.63 -31.46 26.81
C LEU A 172 24.48 -32.73 26.85
N PRO A 173 25.40 -33.03 25.89
CA PRO A 173 26.28 -34.20 25.95
C PRO A 173 27.31 -34.12 27.11
N ILE A 174 27.77 -32.94 27.48
CA ILE A 174 28.72 -32.72 28.55
C ILE A 174 28.09 -33.10 29.92
N PHE A 175 26.83 -32.67 30.13
CA PHE A 175 26.11 -33.04 31.36
C PHE A 175 25.76 -34.52 31.42
N GLN A 176 25.52 -35.20 30.30
CA GLN A 176 25.28 -36.65 30.27
C GLN A 176 26.54 -37.47 30.66
N ILE A 177 27.74 -37.03 30.27
CA ILE A 177 28.99 -37.67 30.63
C ILE A 177 29.28 -37.51 32.15
N GLY A 178 28.93 -36.33 32.72
CA GLY A 178 29.12 -36.08 34.16
C GLY A 178 28.17 -36.84 35.08
N MET A 179 27.08 -37.44 34.57
CA MET A 179 26.15 -38.27 35.33
C MET A 179 26.52 -39.80 35.34
N ILE A 180 27.51 -40.19 34.55
CA ILE A 180 27.95 -41.61 34.44
C ILE A 180 29.16 -41.89 35.30
N VAL A 181 29.78 -40.89 35.91
CA VAL A 181 30.88 -40.99 36.89
C VAL A 181 30.33 -40.82 38.29
#